data_6490b1eccf0829daa74317d23b996249
#
_entry.id   6490b1eccf0829daa74317d23b996249
#
_cell.length_a   1.000
_cell.length_b   1.000
_cell.length_c   1.000
_cell.angle_alpha   90.00
_cell.angle_beta   90.00
_cell.angle_gamma   90.00
#
_symmetry.space_group_name_H-M   'P 1'
#
loop_
_entity.id
_entity.type
_entity.pdbx_description
1 polymer ?
#
loop_
_entity_poly.entity_id
_entity_poly.type
_entity_poly.pdbx_seq_one_letter_code
_entity_poly.pdbx_strand_id
1 'polypeptide(L)'
;MPLSLCSQVWYNEKIQEVGTMRECVIFCAADFAGLARPIAEGTLVIAADGGLRHTQALGLHPDVVLGDFDSLGYTPQGANVFPVEKDDTDSMLAVRLGLKEGCTEFLLYGSLDGPRLDHTVANFQTLQYLADRGATGYLVGNTTLVTVVKNGKITFPTGSEGTVSVFCMGSDAQGVTERGLFYKLENGTLTSGFPLGVSNHFTGENGEIEVKDGSLLVLWERKCGFPTRN
;
A
#
# COMPACT_ATOMS: atom_id res chain seq x y z
N MET A 1 27.96 5.02 -9.15
CA MET A 1 27.56 6.38 -9.59
C MET A 1 26.88 7.07 -8.41
N PRO A 2 27.19 8.31 -8.07
CA PRO A 2 26.44 9.00 -7.02
C PRO A 2 25.01 9.20 -7.49
N LEU A 3 24.03 8.94 -6.59
CA LEU A 3 22.61 9.21 -6.81
C LEU A 3 22.43 10.65 -7.30
N SER A 4 21.57 10.88 -8.28
CA SER A 4 21.35 12.21 -8.85
C SER A 4 20.90 13.19 -7.76
N LEU A 5 21.26 14.47 -7.88
CA LEU A 5 20.90 15.52 -6.91
C LEU A 5 19.38 15.58 -6.62
N CYS A 6 18.54 15.05 -7.51
CA CYS A 6 17.09 15.01 -7.35
C CYS A 6 16.65 13.99 -6.28
N SER A 7 17.37 12.88 -6.11
CA SER A 7 17.04 11.84 -5.13
C SER A 7 17.44 12.21 -3.69
N GLN A 8 18.43 13.07 -3.52
CA GLN A 8 18.92 13.45 -2.18
C GLN A 8 18.03 14.46 -1.45
N VAL A 9 17.24 15.26 -2.17
CA VAL A 9 16.39 16.32 -1.57
C VAL A 9 15.18 15.73 -0.83
N TRP A 10 14.74 14.52 -1.16
CA TRP A 10 13.49 13.94 -0.64
C TRP A 10 13.66 12.96 0.53
N TYR A 11 14.89 12.65 0.94
CA TYR A 11 15.16 11.57 1.91
C TYR A 11 14.86 11.94 3.38
N ASN A 12 14.67 13.21 3.71
CA ASN A 12 14.65 13.71 5.10
C ASN A 12 13.34 14.39 5.57
N GLU A 13 12.25 14.36 4.80
CA GLU A 13 11.00 14.97 5.30
C GLU A 13 10.26 14.01 6.25
N LYS A 14 10.32 14.32 7.55
CA LYS A 14 9.40 13.77 8.55
C LYS A 14 8.03 14.42 8.38
N ILE A 15 6.97 13.61 8.39
CA ILE A 15 5.59 14.11 8.48
C ILE A 15 5.47 14.93 9.78
N GLN A 16 5.14 16.22 9.66
CA GLN A 16 4.85 17.06 10.82
C GLN A 16 3.45 16.75 11.32
N GLU A 17 3.35 16.60 12.64
CA GLU A 17 2.18 16.54 13.53
C GLU A 17 0.84 16.00 12.99
N VAL A 18 0.21 15.14 13.82
CA VAL A 18 -1.09 14.49 13.65
C VAL A 18 -2.19 15.53 13.33
N GLY A 19 -2.27 15.90 12.06
CA GLY A 19 -3.42 16.55 11.46
C GLY A 19 -4.49 15.51 11.10
N THR A 20 -5.71 15.94 10.83
CA THR A 20 -6.81 15.11 10.31
C THR A 20 -6.31 14.17 9.21
N MET A 21 -6.64 12.86 9.32
CA MET A 21 -6.28 11.86 8.32
C MET A 21 -6.69 12.35 6.93
N ARG A 22 -5.72 12.56 6.04
CA ARG A 22 -5.96 12.93 4.65
C ARG A 22 -5.66 11.72 3.78
N GLU A 23 -6.67 11.31 3.02
CA GLU A 23 -6.58 10.16 2.13
C GLU A 23 -5.98 10.55 0.78
N CYS A 24 -5.14 9.65 0.22
CA CYS A 24 -4.69 9.69 -1.16
C CYS A 24 -5.08 8.37 -1.84
N VAL A 25 -5.76 8.47 -2.97
CA VAL A 25 -6.09 7.33 -3.84
C VAL A 25 -5.23 7.40 -5.08
N ILE A 26 -4.44 6.36 -5.32
CA ILE A 26 -3.53 6.26 -6.46
C ILE A 26 -4.02 5.14 -7.37
N PHE A 27 -4.22 5.45 -8.64
CA PHE A 27 -4.51 4.46 -9.67
C PHE A 27 -3.24 4.16 -10.46
N CYS A 28 -2.77 2.90 -10.40
CA CYS A 28 -1.62 2.36 -11.14
C CYS A 28 -2.09 1.58 -12.36
N ALA A 29 -1.16 1.11 -13.20
CA ALA A 29 -1.44 0.58 -14.53
C ALA A 29 -1.93 -0.88 -14.58
N ALA A 30 -1.78 -1.67 -13.48
CA ALA A 30 -2.17 -3.08 -13.44
C ALA A 30 -3.69 -3.27 -13.39
N ASP A 31 -4.15 -4.52 -13.34
CA ASP A 31 -5.58 -4.86 -13.36
C ASP A 31 -6.36 -4.23 -12.20
N PHE A 32 -7.60 -3.84 -12.48
CA PHE A 32 -8.47 -3.13 -11.56
C PHE A 32 -9.91 -3.68 -11.60
N ALA A 33 -10.37 -4.24 -10.51
CA ALA A 33 -11.73 -4.80 -10.37
C ALA A 33 -12.72 -3.89 -9.61
N GLY A 34 -12.56 -2.58 -9.74
CA GLY A 34 -13.43 -1.60 -9.08
C GLY A 34 -12.96 -1.17 -7.70
N LEU A 35 -13.60 -0.14 -7.15
CA LEU A 35 -13.29 0.44 -5.85
C LEU A 35 -13.62 -0.53 -4.71
N ALA A 36 -12.76 -0.62 -3.69
CA ALA A 36 -13.01 -1.39 -2.46
C ALA A 36 -13.87 -0.61 -1.46
N ARG A 37 -13.87 0.72 -1.58
CA ARG A 37 -14.73 1.64 -0.84
C ARG A 37 -14.95 2.91 -1.67
N PRO A 38 -16.02 3.68 -1.42
CA PRO A 38 -16.20 4.99 -2.05
C PRO A 38 -15.01 5.94 -1.77
N ILE A 39 -14.68 6.78 -2.73
CA ILE A 39 -13.71 7.87 -2.56
C ILE A 39 -14.44 9.03 -1.86
N ALA A 40 -13.92 9.46 -0.72
CA ALA A 40 -14.52 10.55 0.05
C ALA A 40 -14.23 11.92 -0.62
N GLU A 41 -15.07 12.91 -0.34
CA GLU A 41 -14.80 14.29 -0.74
C GLU A 41 -13.51 14.81 -0.08
N GLY A 42 -12.68 15.50 -0.85
CA GLY A 42 -11.38 16.01 -0.39
C GLY A 42 -10.23 15.00 -0.43
N THR A 43 -10.49 13.75 -0.86
CA THR A 43 -9.43 12.78 -1.15
C THR A 43 -8.58 13.25 -2.33
N LEU A 44 -7.25 13.20 -2.19
CA LEU A 44 -6.33 13.43 -3.30
C LEU A 44 -6.35 12.22 -4.25
N VAL A 45 -6.72 12.43 -5.50
CA VAL A 45 -6.76 11.38 -6.51
C VAL A 45 -5.61 11.56 -7.50
N ILE A 46 -4.75 10.55 -7.60
CA ILE A 46 -3.59 10.55 -8.51
C ILE A 46 -3.72 9.40 -9.50
N ALA A 47 -3.55 9.69 -10.78
CA ALA A 47 -3.40 8.68 -11.82
C ALA A 47 -1.92 8.55 -12.20
N ALA A 48 -1.34 7.36 -11.94
CA ALA A 48 0.04 7.04 -12.27
C ALA A 48 0.08 6.21 -13.56
N ASP A 49 0.68 6.78 -14.60
CA ASP A 49 0.83 6.20 -15.93
C ASP A 49 -0.50 5.62 -16.48
N GLY A 50 -0.55 4.34 -16.83
CA GLY A 50 -1.74 3.63 -17.33
C GLY A 50 -2.94 3.63 -16.38
N GLY A 51 -2.78 4.01 -15.11
CA GLY A 51 -3.86 4.19 -14.14
C GLY A 51 -4.91 5.24 -14.56
N LEU A 52 -4.56 6.13 -15.47
CA LEU A 52 -5.49 7.09 -16.07
C LEU A 52 -6.69 6.40 -16.76
N ARG A 53 -6.48 5.21 -17.35
CA ARG A 53 -7.59 4.44 -17.96
C ARG A 53 -8.64 4.03 -16.92
N HIS A 54 -8.22 3.71 -15.71
CA HIS A 54 -9.14 3.32 -14.62
C HIS A 54 -9.96 4.51 -14.12
N THR A 55 -9.34 5.68 -13.95
CA THR A 55 -10.07 6.89 -13.56
C THR A 55 -11.07 7.31 -14.64
N GLN A 56 -10.69 7.24 -15.92
CA GLN A 56 -11.59 7.53 -17.05
C GLN A 56 -12.77 6.55 -17.10
N ALA A 57 -12.53 5.25 -16.89
CA ALA A 57 -13.59 4.24 -16.88
C ALA A 57 -14.59 4.44 -15.73
N LEU A 58 -14.16 5.03 -14.60
CA LEU A 58 -15.00 5.40 -13.46
C LEU A 58 -15.68 6.78 -13.62
N GLY A 59 -15.37 7.54 -14.67
CA GLY A 59 -15.82 8.92 -14.81
C GLY A 59 -15.21 9.89 -13.78
N LEU A 60 -14.06 9.52 -13.21
CA LEU A 60 -13.31 10.32 -12.24
C LEU A 60 -12.34 11.27 -12.97
N HIS A 61 -12.19 12.45 -12.41
CA HIS A 61 -11.17 13.43 -12.83
C HIS A 61 -10.07 13.43 -11.76
N PRO A 62 -8.88 12.81 -12.01
CA PRO A 62 -7.80 12.83 -11.04
C PRO A 62 -7.27 14.27 -10.87
N ASP A 63 -6.87 14.62 -9.63
CA ASP A 63 -6.25 15.92 -9.32
C ASP A 63 -4.85 16.02 -9.97
N VAL A 64 -4.16 14.87 -10.07
CA VAL A 64 -2.83 14.79 -10.65
C VAL A 64 -2.72 13.59 -11.59
N VAL A 65 -2.11 13.79 -12.75
CA VAL A 65 -1.72 12.73 -13.68
C VAL A 65 -0.20 12.80 -13.83
N LEU A 66 0.49 11.70 -13.59
CA LEU A 66 1.95 11.62 -13.63
C LEU A 66 2.43 10.30 -14.26
N GLY A 67 3.61 10.32 -14.85
CA GLY A 67 4.23 9.15 -15.47
C GLY A 67 5.07 9.53 -16.68
N ASP A 68 5.60 8.52 -17.38
CA ASP A 68 6.26 8.68 -18.68
C ASP A 68 5.30 8.44 -19.86
N PHE A 69 4.13 7.84 -19.56
CA PHE A 69 3.02 7.57 -20.49
C PHE A 69 3.36 6.67 -21.68
N ASP A 70 4.43 5.87 -21.56
CA ASP A 70 4.81 4.91 -22.59
C ASP A 70 3.72 3.85 -22.81
N SER A 71 3.07 3.44 -21.73
CA SER A 71 1.96 2.49 -21.73
C SER A 71 0.67 3.04 -22.38
N LEU A 72 0.49 4.36 -22.41
CA LEU A 72 -0.68 5.02 -23.01
C LEU A 72 -0.50 5.32 -24.50
N GLY A 73 0.75 5.47 -24.96
CA GLY A 73 1.07 5.88 -26.33
C GLY A 73 0.74 7.35 -26.66
N TYR A 74 0.35 8.15 -25.67
CA TYR A 74 0.15 9.60 -25.77
C TYR A 74 0.34 10.27 -24.42
N THR A 75 0.73 11.56 -24.42
CA THR A 75 0.85 12.36 -23.20
C THR A 75 -0.46 13.11 -22.95
N PRO A 76 -1.14 12.89 -21.80
CA PRO A 76 -2.35 13.61 -21.44
C PRO A 76 -2.09 15.12 -21.26
N GLN A 77 -3.06 15.95 -21.61
CA GLN A 77 -2.94 17.39 -21.39
C GLN A 77 -2.89 17.73 -19.90
N GLY A 78 -1.92 18.53 -19.49
CA GLY A 78 -1.73 18.91 -18.08
C GLY A 78 -1.04 17.85 -17.21
N ALA A 79 -0.59 16.73 -17.82
CA ALA A 79 0.13 15.71 -17.07
C ALA A 79 1.53 16.15 -16.65
N ASN A 80 1.97 15.68 -15.48
CA ASN A 80 3.35 15.79 -15.03
C ASN A 80 4.18 14.67 -15.66
N VAL A 81 4.94 15.01 -16.71
CA VAL A 81 5.77 14.04 -17.44
C VAL A 81 7.09 13.84 -16.72
N PHE A 82 7.42 12.59 -16.45
CA PHE A 82 8.72 12.20 -15.92
C PHE A 82 9.49 11.38 -16.96
N PRO A 83 10.84 11.48 -17.01
CA PRO A 83 11.64 10.65 -17.92
C PRO A 83 11.46 9.15 -17.62
N VAL A 84 11.53 8.30 -18.64
CA VAL A 84 11.56 6.83 -18.49
C VAL A 84 12.76 6.40 -17.64
N GLU A 85 13.93 7.01 -17.88
CA GLU A 85 15.13 6.81 -17.07
C GLU A 85 15.06 7.63 -15.78
N LYS A 86 14.51 7.05 -14.73
CA LYS A 86 14.38 7.63 -13.39
C LYS A 86 14.61 6.57 -12.31
N ASP A 87 15.00 7.01 -11.12
CA ASP A 87 15.27 6.12 -9.98
C ASP A 87 13.98 5.58 -9.31
N ASP A 88 12.82 6.17 -9.58
CA ASP A 88 11.54 5.85 -8.94
C ASP A 88 10.53 5.24 -9.93
N THR A 89 9.71 4.31 -9.46
CA THR A 89 8.50 3.87 -10.18
C THR A 89 7.43 4.97 -10.14
N ASP A 90 6.49 4.96 -11.08
CA ASP A 90 5.39 5.94 -11.09
C ASP A 90 4.51 5.85 -9.84
N SER A 91 4.30 4.64 -9.30
CA SER A 91 3.62 4.45 -8.02
C SER A 91 4.37 5.10 -6.85
N MET A 92 5.71 5.00 -6.82
CA MET A 92 6.53 5.65 -5.79
C MET A 92 6.50 7.17 -5.93
N LEU A 93 6.55 7.72 -7.14
CA LEU A 93 6.40 9.17 -7.37
C LEU A 93 5.05 9.69 -6.88
N ALA A 94 3.97 8.96 -7.17
CA ALA A 94 2.62 9.29 -6.70
C ALA A 94 2.55 9.28 -5.17
N VAL A 95 3.12 8.27 -4.52
CA VAL A 95 3.19 8.18 -3.05
C VAL A 95 3.96 9.35 -2.45
N ARG A 96 5.12 9.69 -3.00
CA ARG A 96 5.91 10.85 -2.54
C ARG A 96 5.14 12.16 -2.66
N LEU A 97 4.42 12.33 -3.77
CA LEU A 97 3.57 13.51 -3.96
C LEU A 97 2.47 13.57 -2.90
N GLY A 98 1.75 12.46 -2.68
CA GLY A 98 0.71 12.39 -1.65
C GLY A 98 1.24 12.70 -0.25
N LEU A 99 2.42 12.18 0.12
CA LEU A 99 3.09 12.50 1.39
C LEU A 99 3.43 14.00 1.50
N LYS A 100 3.93 14.61 0.41
CA LYS A 100 4.22 16.05 0.35
C LYS A 100 2.96 16.91 0.52
N GLU A 101 1.82 16.43 0.00
CA GLU A 101 0.51 17.06 0.16
C GLU A 101 -0.13 16.78 1.54
N GLY A 102 0.60 16.10 2.46
CA GLY A 102 0.17 15.82 3.82
C GLY A 102 -0.79 14.64 3.96
N CYS A 103 -0.88 13.76 2.96
CA CYS A 103 -1.67 12.55 3.08
C CYS A 103 -1.02 11.54 4.02
N THR A 104 -1.82 10.88 4.85
CA THR A 104 -1.39 9.89 5.84
C THR A 104 -1.97 8.50 5.60
N GLU A 105 -2.99 8.39 4.74
CA GLU A 105 -3.55 7.11 4.30
C GLU A 105 -3.54 7.03 2.78
N PHE A 106 -3.13 5.87 2.24
CA PHE A 106 -2.94 5.65 0.81
C PHE A 106 -3.63 4.37 0.36
N LEU A 107 -4.45 4.45 -0.68
CA LEU A 107 -5.01 3.31 -1.39
C LEU A 107 -4.44 3.26 -2.80
N LEU A 108 -3.71 2.19 -3.12
CA LEU A 108 -3.10 1.98 -4.42
C LEU A 108 -3.88 0.90 -5.18
N TYR A 109 -4.71 1.32 -6.11
CA TYR A 109 -5.45 0.45 -7.04
C TYR A 109 -4.60 0.15 -8.27
N GLY A 110 -4.82 -1.03 -8.91
CA GLY A 110 -4.03 -1.45 -10.06
C GLY A 110 -2.53 -1.62 -9.74
N SER A 111 -2.22 -2.10 -8.55
CA SER A 111 -0.86 -2.21 -8.01
C SER A 111 -0.43 -3.65 -7.68
N LEU A 112 -1.34 -4.64 -7.77
CA LEU A 112 -1.07 -6.05 -7.42
C LEU A 112 -1.20 -7.01 -8.61
N ASP A 113 -2.33 -7.01 -9.30
CA ASP A 113 -2.74 -8.07 -10.23
C ASP A 113 -2.22 -7.82 -11.65
N GLY A 114 -0.97 -7.38 -11.79
CA GLY A 114 -0.34 -7.14 -13.08
C GLY A 114 0.58 -8.27 -13.53
N PRO A 115 0.96 -8.29 -14.82
CA PRO A 115 1.88 -9.30 -15.36
C PRO A 115 3.33 -9.12 -14.88
N ARG A 116 3.64 -7.98 -14.27
CA ARG A 116 4.97 -7.58 -13.80
C ARG A 116 5.14 -7.87 -12.32
N LEU A 117 5.64 -9.05 -11.96
CA LEU A 117 5.91 -9.45 -10.58
C LEU A 117 6.92 -8.51 -9.88
N ASP A 118 7.91 -8.00 -10.61
CA ASP A 118 8.89 -7.02 -10.10
C ASP A 118 8.20 -5.73 -9.60
N HIS A 119 7.17 -5.23 -10.30
CA HIS A 119 6.37 -4.10 -9.84
C HIS A 119 5.56 -4.43 -8.58
N THR A 120 5.02 -5.65 -8.48
CA THR A 120 4.34 -6.10 -7.25
C THR A 120 5.28 -6.10 -6.06
N VAL A 121 6.50 -6.61 -6.22
CA VAL A 121 7.54 -6.59 -5.17
C VAL A 121 7.92 -5.15 -4.81
N ALA A 122 8.13 -4.27 -5.80
CA ALA A 122 8.40 -2.85 -5.56
C ALA A 122 7.26 -2.15 -4.81
N ASN A 123 5.99 -2.52 -5.08
CA ASN A 123 4.85 -1.98 -4.37
C ASN A 123 4.77 -2.46 -2.90
N PHE A 124 5.25 -3.68 -2.57
CA PHE A 124 5.44 -4.07 -1.16
C PHE A 124 6.49 -3.19 -0.47
N GLN A 125 7.59 -2.86 -1.15
CA GLN A 125 8.59 -1.91 -0.62
C GLN A 125 8.01 -0.51 -0.47
N THR A 126 7.10 -0.10 -1.36
CA THR A 126 6.37 1.18 -1.25
C THR A 126 5.50 1.23 0.01
N LEU A 127 4.85 0.11 0.40
CA LEU A 127 4.13 0.03 1.68
C LEU A 127 5.06 0.17 2.89
N GLN A 128 6.26 -0.45 2.84
CA GLN A 128 7.26 -0.28 3.90
C GLN A 128 7.74 1.18 3.97
N TYR A 129 7.97 1.81 2.82
CA TYR A 129 8.35 3.23 2.73
C TYR A 129 7.32 4.15 3.39
N LEU A 130 6.02 3.89 3.20
CA LEU A 130 4.93 4.59 3.88
C LEU A 130 4.95 4.35 5.39
N ALA A 131 5.04 3.09 5.82
CA ALA A 131 5.07 2.71 7.24
C ALA A 131 6.27 3.31 7.98
N ASP A 132 7.44 3.43 7.33
CA ASP A 132 8.63 4.07 7.88
C ASP A 132 8.44 5.58 8.12
N ARG A 133 7.44 6.18 7.48
CA ARG A 133 7.08 7.60 7.61
C ARG A 133 5.83 7.84 8.44
N GLY A 134 5.32 6.79 9.12
CA GLY A 134 4.12 6.87 9.94
C GLY A 134 2.82 6.97 9.14
N ALA A 135 2.88 6.72 7.83
CA ALA A 135 1.71 6.67 6.97
C ALA A 135 1.22 5.23 6.77
N THR A 136 -0.07 5.07 6.49
CA THR A 136 -0.69 3.80 6.18
C THR A 136 -0.86 3.66 4.67
N GLY A 137 -0.44 2.52 4.11
CA GLY A 137 -0.69 2.17 2.72
C GLY A 137 -1.46 0.86 2.58
N TYR A 138 -2.33 0.79 1.58
CA TYR A 138 -3.00 -0.42 1.16
C TYR A 138 -2.82 -0.63 -0.35
N LEU A 139 -2.30 -1.79 -0.75
CA LEU A 139 -2.44 -2.24 -2.14
C LEU A 139 -3.79 -2.93 -2.27
N VAL A 140 -4.57 -2.47 -3.23
CA VAL A 140 -5.93 -2.95 -3.46
C VAL A 140 -5.97 -3.75 -4.76
N GLY A 141 -5.92 -5.07 -4.61
CA GLY A 141 -6.05 -6.01 -5.72
C GLY A 141 -7.49 -6.43 -5.99
N ASN A 142 -7.67 -7.32 -6.95
CA ASN A 142 -8.98 -7.82 -7.36
C ASN A 142 -9.64 -8.65 -6.25
N THR A 143 -8.86 -9.52 -5.61
CA THR A 143 -9.34 -10.41 -4.53
C THR A 143 -8.60 -10.22 -3.21
N THR A 144 -7.50 -9.48 -3.20
CA THR A 144 -6.57 -9.39 -2.07
C THR A 144 -6.34 -7.93 -1.69
N LEU A 145 -6.24 -7.67 -0.40
CA LEU A 145 -5.71 -6.43 0.18
C LEU A 145 -4.37 -6.73 0.83
N VAL A 146 -3.45 -5.78 0.76
CA VAL A 146 -2.12 -5.88 1.38
C VAL A 146 -1.77 -4.60 2.11
N THR A 147 -1.18 -4.72 3.29
CA THR A 147 -0.63 -3.57 4.04
C THR A 147 0.66 -3.95 4.76
N VAL A 148 1.39 -2.94 5.23
CA VAL A 148 2.47 -3.11 6.19
C VAL A 148 2.04 -2.58 7.56
N VAL A 149 2.28 -3.39 8.60
CA VAL A 149 2.12 -3.02 10.01
C VAL A 149 3.51 -2.91 10.62
N LYS A 150 3.87 -1.73 11.12
CA LYS A 150 5.18 -1.49 11.76
C LYS A 150 4.98 -1.07 13.20
N ASN A 151 5.58 -1.81 14.13
CA ASN A 151 5.56 -1.51 15.57
C ASN A 151 4.14 -1.14 16.06
N GLY A 152 3.15 -1.98 15.75
CA GLY A 152 1.75 -1.65 15.98
C GLY A 152 0.84 -2.83 15.76
N LYS A 153 -0.46 -2.53 15.64
CA LYS A 153 -1.52 -3.52 15.57
C LYS A 153 -2.60 -3.15 14.57
N ILE A 154 -3.14 -4.17 13.91
CA ILE A 154 -4.39 -4.10 13.15
C ILE A 154 -5.42 -5.07 13.70
N THR A 155 -6.69 -4.69 13.61
CA THR A 155 -7.81 -5.49 14.12
C THR A 155 -8.88 -5.61 13.04
N PHE A 156 -9.24 -6.86 12.73
CA PHE A 156 -10.33 -7.20 11.82
C PHE A 156 -11.62 -7.41 12.63
N PRO A 157 -12.78 -6.97 12.13
CA PRO A 157 -14.03 -7.09 12.87
C PRO A 157 -14.46 -8.55 13.02
N THR A 158 -15.27 -8.80 14.04
CA THR A 158 -16.00 -10.06 14.20
C THR A 158 -16.81 -10.37 12.93
N GLY A 159 -16.83 -11.63 12.53
CA GLY A 159 -17.44 -12.09 11.29
C GLY A 159 -16.50 -12.05 10.07
N SER A 160 -15.24 -11.62 10.22
CA SER A 160 -14.25 -11.77 9.17
C SER A 160 -14.01 -13.24 8.85
N GLU A 161 -13.98 -13.58 7.57
CA GLU A 161 -13.82 -14.94 7.05
C GLU A 161 -12.85 -14.97 5.89
N GLY A 162 -12.16 -16.08 5.70
CA GLY A 162 -11.22 -16.30 4.60
C GLY A 162 -9.77 -16.32 5.06
N THR A 163 -8.87 -16.25 4.09
CA THR A 163 -7.43 -16.43 4.30
C THR A 163 -6.76 -15.12 4.69
N VAL A 164 -5.80 -15.21 5.60
CA VAL A 164 -4.86 -14.14 5.94
C VAL A 164 -3.45 -14.71 6.00
N SER A 165 -2.47 -13.98 5.46
CA SER A 165 -1.06 -14.36 5.52
C SER A 165 -0.25 -13.22 6.11
N VAL A 166 0.73 -13.58 6.93
CA VAL A 166 1.60 -12.63 7.65
C VAL A 166 3.05 -13.00 7.40
N PHE A 167 3.82 -12.07 6.89
CA PHE A 167 5.26 -12.21 6.66
C PHE A 167 6.00 -11.08 7.36
N CYS A 168 7.23 -11.33 7.84
CA CYS A 168 8.07 -10.20 8.21
C CYS A 168 8.52 -9.44 6.95
N MET A 169 8.72 -8.14 7.09
CA MET A 169 9.17 -7.26 6.01
C MET A 169 10.47 -6.57 6.43
N GLY A 170 11.53 -6.79 5.64
CA GLY A 170 12.87 -6.30 5.98
C GLY A 170 13.59 -7.25 6.94
N SER A 171 13.77 -6.86 8.21
CA SER A 171 14.38 -7.69 9.26
C SER A 171 13.37 -8.62 9.93
N ASP A 172 13.86 -9.52 10.78
CA ASP A 172 13.01 -10.37 11.62
C ASP A 172 12.08 -9.52 12.50
N ALA A 173 10.83 -9.94 12.63
CA ALA A 173 9.80 -9.28 13.41
C ALA A 173 9.64 -9.96 14.78
N GLN A 174 9.72 -9.17 15.86
CA GLN A 174 9.71 -9.64 17.24
C GLN A 174 8.39 -9.30 17.95
N GLY A 175 7.98 -10.14 18.87
CA GLY A 175 6.77 -9.92 19.65
C GLY A 175 5.50 -9.98 18.80
N VAL A 176 5.51 -10.83 17.77
CA VAL A 176 4.37 -11.02 16.88
C VAL A 176 3.28 -11.79 17.60
N THR A 177 2.06 -11.27 17.56
CA THR A 177 0.88 -11.89 18.15
C THR A 177 -0.25 -11.94 17.12
N GLU A 178 -0.83 -13.13 16.94
CA GLU A 178 -1.97 -13.40 16.07
C GLU A 178 -3.09 -14.02 16.89
N ARG A 179 -4.23 -13.34 17.03
CA ARG A 179 -5.43 -13.80 17.76
C ARG A 179 -6.65 -13.77 16.86
N GLY A 180 -7.68 -14.54 17.20
CA GLY A 180 -8.89 -14.68 16.37
C GLY A 180 -8.64 -15.36 15.03
N LEU A 181 -7.48 -15.98 14.89
CA LEU A 181 -7.08 -16.78 13.74
C LEU A 181 -6.96 -18.25 14.12
N PHE A 182 -7.01 -19.14 13.15
CA PHE A 182 -6.96 -20.59 13.39
C PHE A 182 -5.59 -21.00 13.97
N TYR A 183 -4.50 -20.58 13.33
CA TYR A 183 -3.16 -20.74 13.87
C TYR A 183 -2.81 -19.53 14.71
N LYS A 184 -2.78 -19.71 16.03
CA LYS A 184 -2.47 -18.63 16.99
C LYS A 184 -0.97 -18.51 17.18
N LEU A 185 -0.50 -17.28 17.28
CA LEU A 185 0.87 -16.96 17.67
C LEU A 185 0.83 -15.97 18.84
N GLU A 186 1.63 -16.20 19.87
CA GLU A 186 1.69 -15.31 21.03
C GLU A 186 3.12 -14.92 21.30
N ASN A 187 3.41 -13.62 21.13
CA ASN A 187 4.73 -13.01 21.37
C ASN A 187 5.87 -13.75 20.66
N GLY A 188 5.63 -14.23 19.45
CA GLY A 188 6.57 -15.00 18.65
C GLY A 188 7.51 -14.15 17.81
N THR A 189 8.35 -14.83 17.03
CA THR A 189 9.25 -14.20 16.05
C THR A 189 8.92 -14.74 14.67
N LEU A 190 8.74 -13.84 13.70
CA LEU A 190 8.72 -14.18 12.27
C LEU A 190 10.07 -13.80 11.66
N THR A 191 10.67 -14.75 10.94
CA THR A 191 11.98 -14.54 10.31
C THR A 191 11.84 -14.41 8.81
N SER A 192 12.72 -13.64 8.16
CA SER A 192 12.70 -13.41 6.72
C SER A 192 13.01 -14.66 5.89
N GLY A 193 13.64 -15.66 6.51
CA GLY A 193 14.04 -16.91 5.85
C GLY A 193 13.02 -18.05 5.95
N PHE A 194 11.87 -17.87 6.65
CA PHE A 194 10.92 -18.94 6.87
C PHE A 194 9.46 -18.46 6.83
N PRO A 195 8.61 -18.96 5.91
CA PRO A 195 7.24 -18.48 5.69
C PRO A 195 6.24 -19.06 6.70
N LEU A 196 6.44 -18.85 8.00
CA LEU A 196 5.62 -19.40 9.07
C LEU A 196 4.16 -18.95 9.03
N GLY A 197 3.93 -17.64 8.71
CA GLY A 197 2.61 -17.02 8.78
C GLY A 197 1.76 -17.12 7.50
N VAL A 198 2.10 -18.03 6.58
CA VAL A 198 1.33 -18.18 5.33
C VAL A 198 0.07 -19.01 5.54
N SER A 199 -1.03 -18.61 4.86
CA SER A 199 -2.30 -19.35 4.78
C SER A 199 -2.96 -19.63 6.13
N ASN A 200 -2.89 -18.69 7.06
CA ASN A 200 -3.76 -18.65 8.23
C ASN A 200 -5.19 -18.26 7.79
N HIS A 201 -6.18 -18.38 8.63
CA HIS A 201 -7.55 -17.97 8.31
C HIS A 201 -8.30 -17.46 9.53
N PHE A 202 -9.26 -16.57 9.27
CA PHE A 202 -10.14 -16.02 10.30
C PHE A 202 -11.08 -17.10 10.83
N THR A 203 -11.38 -17.03 12.14
CA THR A 203 -12.32 -17.96 12.82
C THR A 203 -13.71 -17.37 12.99
N GLY A 204 -13.96 -16.16 12.46
CA GLY A 204 -15.18 -15.41 12.72
C GLY A 204 -15.15 -14.60 14.02
N GLU A 205 -14.13 -14.81 14.86
CA GLU A 205 -13.83 -13.94 16.00
C GLU A 205 -13.15 -12.64 15.57
N ASN A 206 -12.94 -11.74 16.51
CA ASN A 206 -12.14 -10.53 16.31
C ASN A 206 -10.69 -10.91 15.98
N GLY A 207 -10.25 -10.65 14.75
CA GLY A 207 -8.88 -10.96 14.30
C GLY A 207 -7.91 -9.88 14.71
N GLU A 208 -6.82 -10.22 15.41
CA GLU A 208 -5.78 -9.28 15.82
C GLU A 208 -4.41 -9.74 15.31
N ILE A 209 -3.67 -8.81 14.67
CA ILE A 209 -2.28 -9.01 14.24
C ILE A 209 -1.47 -7.85 14.78
N GLU A 210 -0.50 -8.15 15.65
CA GLU A 210 0.36 -7.20 16.34
C GLU A 210 1.83 -7.53 16.12
N VAL A 211 2.68 -6.51 16.06
CA VAL A 211 4.15 -6.62 16.12
C VAL A 211 4.70 -5.55 17.05
N LYS A 212 5.58 -5.95 17.97
CA LYS A 212 6.20 -5.02 18.93
C LYS A 212 7.44 -4.35 18.35
N ASP A 213 8.25 -5.09 17.63
CA ASP A 213 9.47 -4.59 16.98
C ASP A 213 9.61 -5.21 15.60
N GLY A 214 9.68 -4.35 14.59
CA GLY A 214 9.78 -4.74 13.18
C GLY A 214 8.54 -4.41 12.37
N SER A 215 8.46 -5.01 11.19
CA SER A 215 7.38 -4.80 10.23
C SER A 215 6.80 -6.11 9.74
N LEU A 216 5.48 -6.16 9.59
CA LEU A 216 4.73 -7.27 9.01
C LEU A 216 4.08 -6.84 7.71
N LEU A 217 4.29 -7.62 6.65
CA LEU A 217 3.49 -7.59 5.43
C LEU A 217 2.28 -8.49 5.65
N VAL A 218 1.09 -7.92 5.66
CA VAL A 218 -0.17 -8.64 5.90
C VAL A 218 -1.00 -8.63 4.63
N LEU A 219 -1.42 -9.82 4.18
CA LEU A 219 -2.26 -10.04 3.02
C LEU A 219 -3.55 -10.74 3.46
N TRP A 220 -4.71 -10.28 2.98
CA TRP A 220 -5.99 -10.91 3.29
C TRP A 220 -6.98 -10.77 2.14
N GLU A 221 -8.05 -11.55 2.19
CA GLU A 221 -9.11 -11.49 1.18
C GLU A 221 -9.86 -10.15 1.25
N ARG A 222 -9.98 -9.47 0.10
CA ARG A 222 -10.61 -8.15 -0.05
C ARG A 222 -12.03 -8.08 0.52
N LYS A 223 -12.78 -9.19 0.51
CA LYS A 223 -14.14 -9.26 1.07
C LYS A 223 -14.20 -8.96 2.57
N CYS A 224 -13.10 -9.11 3.31
CA CYS A 224 -13.02 -8.78 4.74
C CYS A 224 -13.00 -7.26 5.00
N GLY A 225 -12.84 -6.43 3.96
CA GLY A 225 -12.72 -4.98 4.11
C GLY A 225 -11.41 -4.55 4.76
N PHE A 226 -11.37 -3.32 5.24
CA PHE A 226 -10.18 -2.71 5.85
C PHE A 226 -10.19 -2.91 7.37
N PRO A 227 -9.07 -3.30 7.98
CA PRO A 227 -8.93 -3.40 9.42
C PRO A 227 -8.85 -2.00 10.07
N THR A 228 -9.17 -1.92 11.37
CA THR A 228 -8.83 -0.75 12.18
C THR A 228 -7.37 -0.83 12.62
N ARG A 229 -6.74 0.34 12.83
CA ARG A 229 -5.35 0.47 13.31
C ARG A 229 -5.33 1.14 14.69
N ASN A 230 -4.48 0.62 15.57
CA ASN A 230 -4.24 1.17 16.91
C ASN A 230 -2.73 1.29 17.15
#